data_fcf11e34538450fb2249d2c0cbf4c8a7
#
_entry.id   fcf11e34538450fb2249d2c0cbf4c8a7
#
_cell.length_a   1.000
_cell.length_b   1.000
_cell.length_c   1.000
_cell.angle_alpha   90.00
_cell.angle_beta   90.00
_cell.angle_gamma   90.00
#
_symmetry.space_group_name_H-M   'P 1'
#
loop_
_entity.id
_entity.type
_entity.pdbx_description
1 polymer ?
#
loop_
_entity_poly.entity_id
_entity_poly.type
_entity_poly.pdbx_seq_one_letter_code
_entity_poly.pdbx_strand_id
1 'polypeptide(L)'
;MVCSLLGCVDCAAAQSAPQTGAEAFILMDAGSGRVLTGKNTEQELAIASTTKIMTALVALETGNLSDKVTVKQNHLKEGSSMYLRAGEVLTLEELLYGLLLPSGNDAAECIADHCSGGVERFVARMNEKAAALGMTHTSFANPSGLDTQGHYSCALDMARLAAYAMREPTFARIAATRTAAVGERMLGNHNKLLASLEGCTGLKTGYTDNAGRTLVTCCERDGMRLIAVTLNDRSDWADHAALYEYGFAAFARKRAVARGEEYTLAPVRGGTQASVSLAAGESFFYPVTAGEELLVSARLPEELTAPLTAGQAVGELIVSMDGEELARVSLVCAEPVAAAEKKQSLFERLFDRTG
;
A
#
# COMPACT_ATOMS: atom_id res chain seq x y z
N MET A 1 11.22 57.69 -3.68
CA MET A 1 10.48 57.02 -4.76
C MET A 1 10.74 55.51 -4.54
N VAL A 2 9.84 54.85 -3.81
CA VAL A 2 9.95 53.43 -3.48
C VAL A 2 9.02 52.68 -4.41
N CYS A 3 9.59 51.91 -5.33
CA CYS A 3 8.85 51.10 -6.30
C CYS A 3 8.50 49.77 -5.64
N SER A 4 7.27 49.57 -5.18
CA SER A 4 6.75 48.28 -4.70
C SER A 4 6.48 47.39 -5.90
N LEU A 5 7.31 46.39 -6.11
CA LEU A 5 7.03 45.25 -7.00
C LEU A 5 5.99 44.37 -6.29
N LEU A 6 4.73 44.54 -6.64
CA LEU A 6 3.68 43.55 -6.37
C LEU A 6 3.95 42.34 -7.29
N GLY A 7 4.52 41.29 -6.73
CA GLY A 7 4.56 39.99 -7.38
C GLY A 7 3.13 39.46 -7.48
N CYS A 8 2.62 39.34 -8.71
CA CYS A 8 1.42 38.53 -8.97
C CYS A 8 1.71 37.09 -8.52
N VAL A 9 1.07 36.66 -7.44
CA VAL A 9 0.92 35.26 -7.14
C VAL A 9 -0.09 34.73 -8.16
N ASP A 10 0.40 34.03 -9.19
CA ASP A 10 -0.47 33.26 -10.07
C ASP A 10 -1.28 32.30 -9.19
N CYS A 11 -2.55 32.65 -9.01
CA CYS A 11 -3.50 31.73 -8.41
C CYS A 11 -3.72 30.60 -9.45
N ALA A 12 -2.93 29.52 -9.36
CA ALA A 12 -3.14 28.36 -10.17
C ALA A 12 -4.60 27.92 -9.94
N ALA A 13 -5.41 28.00 -10.97
CA ALA A 13 -6.80 27.54 -10.92
C ALA A 13 -6.80 26.09 -10.47
N ALA A 14 -7.61 25.75 -9.45
CA ALA A 14 -7.76 24.40 -8.98
C ALA A 14 -8.07 23.48 -10.17
N GLN A 15 -7.16 22.59 -10.51
CA GLN A 15 -7.35 21.68 -11.62
C GLN A 15 -8.51 20.74 -11.30
N SER A 16 -9.57 20.75 -12.12
CA SER A 16 -10.72 19.86 -11.93
C SER A 16 -10.33 18.40 -12.19
N ALA A 17 -10.87 17.50 -11.37
CA ALA A 17 -10.66 16.06 -11.58
C ALA A 17 -11.14 15.64 -12.98
N PRO A 18 -10.41 14.74 -13.68
CA PRO A 18 -10.78 14.30 -15.01
C PRO A 18 -12.09 13.51 -14.98
N GLN A 19 -12.88 13.65 -16.04
CA GLN A 19 -14.01 12.78 -16.30
C GLN A 19 -13.50 11.52 -16.98
N THR A 20 -13.87 10.33 -16.47
CA THR A 20 -13.52 9.04 -17.03
C THR A 20 -14.73 8.36 -17.67
N GLY A 21 -14.48 7.47 -18.62
CA GLY A 21 -15.49 6.58 -19.19
C GLY A 21 -15.85 5.39 -18.29
N ALA A 22 -15.14 5.19 -17.19
CA ALA A 22 -15.34 4.06 -16.27
C ALA A 22 -16.70 4.10 -15.58
N GLU A 23 -17.26 2.93 -15.31
CA GLU A 23 -18.44 2.78 -14.45
C GLU A 23 -18.09 3.11 -12.99
N ALA A 24 -16.95 2.59 -12.52
CA ALA A 24 -16.35 2.96 -11.24
C ALA A 24 -14.85 3.23 -11.41
N PHE A 25 -14.33 4.22 -10.70
CA PHE A 25 -12.90 4.49 -10.66
C PHE A 25 -12.45 5.12 -9.35
N ILE A 26 -11.14 5.05 -9.09
CA ILE A 26 -10.48 5.71 -7.97
C ILE A 26 -9.05 6.08 -8.35
N LEU A 27 -8.59 7.23 -7.83
CA LEU A 27 -7.19 7.57 -7.71
C LEU A 27 -6.86 7.75 -6.22
N MET A 28 -5.90 7.01 -5.71
CA MET A 28 -5.57 6.95 -4.28
C MET A 28 -4.05 7.07 -4.07
N ASP A 29 -3.64 7.82 -3.06
CA ASP A 29 -2.25 7.78 -2.58
C ASP A 29 -1.98 6.47 -1.84
N ALA A 30 -0.99 5.72 -2.30
CA ALA A 30 -0.67 4.41 -1.76
C ALA A 30 -0.05 4.46 -0.35
N GLY A 31 0.52 5.60 0.03
CA GLY A 31 1.18 5.78 1.33
C GLY A 31 0.20 6.04 2.45
N SER A 32 -0.69 7.00 2.24
CA SER A 32 -1.66 7.45 3.23
C SER A 32 -3.03 6.80 3.11
N GLY A 33 -3.35 6.22 1.95
CA GLY A 33 -4.70 5.74 1.63
C GLY A 33 -5.68 6.86 1.27
N ARG A 34 -5.21 8.12 1.14
CA ARG A 34 -6.07 9.24 0.74
C ARG A 34 -6.65 9.02 -0.65
N VAL A 35 -7.97 9.07 -0.76
CA VAL A 35 -8.67 9.13 -2.04
C VAL A 35 -8.55 10.54 -2.60
N LEU A 36 -7.92 10.69 -3.77
CA LEU A 36 -7.71 11.98 -4.41
C LEU A 36 -8.90 12.35 -5.31
N THR A 37 -9.46 11.37 -5.97
CA THR A 37 -10.71 11.46 -6.74
C THR A 37 -11.28 10.08 -6.99
N GLY A 38 -12.58 9.98 -7.25
CA GLY A 38 -13.24 8.72 -7.55
C GLY A 38 -14.72 8.90 -7.91
N LYS A 39 -15.27 7.82 -8.43
CA LYS A 39 -16.70 7.68 -8.77
C LYS A 39 -17.13 6.25 -8.47
N ASN A 40 -18.25 6.07 -7.78
CA ASN A 40 -18.81 4.76 -7.46
C ASN A 40 -17.76 3.83 -6.80
N THR A 41 -16.90 4.37 -5.93
CA THR A 41 -15.68 3.70 -5.43
C THR A 41 -15.96 2.40 -4.69
N GLU A 42 -17.14 2.23 -4.10
CA GLU A 42 -17.58 1.05 -3.34
C GLU A 42 -18.61 0.19 -4.09
N GLN A 43 -18.92 0.53 -5.35
CA GLN A 43 -19.82 -0.27 -6.17
C GLN A 43 -19.19 -1.63 -6.49
N GLU A 44 -19.88 -2.72 -6.14
CA GLU A 44 -19.47 -4.09 -6.43
C GLU A 44 -19.62 -4.38 -7.92
N LEU A 45 -18.52 -4.73 -8.58
CA LEU A 45 -18.44 -5.01 -10.00
C LEU A 45 -17.57 -6.24 -10.26
N ALA A 46 -17.75 -6.87 -11.40
CA ALA A 46 -16.84 -7.90 -11.88
C ALA A 46 -15.47 -7.29 -12.18
N ILE A 47 -14.41 -7.95 -11.75
CA ILE A 47 -13.04 -7.42 -11.76
C ILE A 47 -12.11 -8.15 -12.72
N ALA A 48 -12.59 -9.21 -13.38
CA ALA A 48 -11.80 -10.01 -14.31
C ALA A 48 -10.40 -10.36 -13.74
N SER A 49 -9.40 -10.40 -14.59
CA SER A 49 -8.02 -10.80 -14.22
C SER A 49 -7.28 -9.85 -13.29
N THR A 50 -7.87 -8.71 -12.85
CA THR A 50 -7.27 -7.92 -11.76
C THR A 50 -7.29 -8.70 -10.44
N THR A 51 -8.12 -9.72 -10.31
CA THR A 51 -8.10 -10.78 -9.27
C THR A 51 -6.69 -11.34 -9.03
N LYS A 52 -5.88 -11.46 -10.07
CA LYS A 52 -4.54 -12.06 -10.01
C LYS A 52 -3.54 -11.27 -9.15
N ILE A 53 -3.88 -10.03 -8.78
CA ILE A 53 -3.12 -9.27 -7.77
C ILE A 53 -3.21 -10.00 -6.42
N MET A 54 -4.42 -10.39 -6.00
CA MET A 54 -4.63 -11.17 -4.77
C MET A 54 -3.99 -12.56 -4.86
N THR A 55 -4.12 -13.22 -6.01
CA THR A 55 -3.50 -14.53 -6.22
C THR A 55 -1.98 -14.47 -6.08
N ALA A 56 -1.33 -13.47 -6.67
CA ALA A 56 0.12 -13.29 -6.53
C ALA A 56 0.52 -12.98 -5.09
N LEU A 57 -0.24 -12.11 -4.40
CA LEU A 57 0.02 -11.74 -3.01
C LEU A 57 -0.06 -12.94 -2.08
N VAL A 58 -1.15 -13.73 -2.15
CA VAL A 58 -1.31 -14.94 -1.32
C VAL A 58 -0.21 -15.98 -1.63
N ALA A 59 0.17 -16.12 -2.90
CA ALA A 59 1.24 -17.02 -3.29
C ALA A 59 2.60 -16.61 -2.68
N LEU A 60 2.91 -15.32 -2.68
CA LEU A 60 4.14 -14.76 -2.09
C LEU A 60 4.18 -14.90 -0.57
N GLU A 61 3.03 -14.84 0.10
CA GLU A 61 2.93 -14.98 1.55
C GLU A 61 2.96 -16.44 2.02
N THR A 62 2.64 -17.41 1.16
CA THR A 62 2.44 -18.80 1.56
C THR A 62 3.38 -19.80 0.90
N GLY A 63 4.01 -19.45 -0.22
CA GLY A 63 4.92 -20.31 -0.97
C GLY A 63 6.36 -19.81 -0.93
N ASN A 64 7.28 -20.67 -1.40
CA ASN A 64 8.67 -20.29 -1.60
C ASN A 64 8.92 -20.12 -3.12
N LEU A 65 9.53 -19.01 -3.53
CA LEU A 65 9.80 -18.69 -4.94
C LEU A 65 10.56 -19.80 -5.70
N SER A 66 11.41 -20.52 -5.02
CA SER A 66 12.22 -21.62 -5.60
C SER A 66 11.50 -22.97 -5.66
N ASP A 67 10.31 -23.10 -5.08
CA ASP A 67 9.55 -24.35 -5.10
C ASP A 67 9.31 -24.83 -6.53
N LYS A 68 9.54 -26.12 -6.75
CA LYS A 68 9.29 -26.77 -8.03
C LYS A 68 7.85 -27.26 -8.10
N VAL A 69 7.10 -26.69 -9.01
CA VAL A 69 5.67 -26.92 -9.18
C VAL A 69 5.46 -27.73 -10.45
N THR A 70 4.82 -28.91 -10.32
CA THR A 70 4.47 -29.75 -11.47
C THR A 70 3.09 -29.39 -11.98
N VAL A 71 3.00 -29.03 -13.23
CA VAL A 71 1.74 -28.72 -13.90
C VAL A 71 0.90 -29.97 -14.08
N LYS A 72 -0.36 -29.95 -13.66
CA LYS A 72 -1.33 -31.03 -13.83
C LYS A 72 -2.29 -30.71 -14.98
N GLN A 73 -2.95 -31.72 -15.54
CA GLN A 73 -3.91 -31.54 -16.63
C GLN A 73 -5.09 -30.60 -16.26
N ASN A 74 -5.55 -30.65 -15.03
CA ASN A 74 -6.64 -29.83 -14.53
C ASN A 74 -6.27 -28.35 -14.28
N HIS A 75 -4.98 -27.99 -14.35
CA HIS A 75 -4.53 -26.60 -14.30
C HIS A 75 -4.69 -25.88 -15.63
N LEU A 76 -4.83 -26.62 -16.74
CA LEU A 76 -4.98 -26.03 -18.07
C LEU A 76 -6.40 -25.48 -18.23
N LYS A 77 -6.50 -24.14 -18.23
CA LYS A 77 -7.77 -23.41 -18.30
C LYS A 77 -7.87 -22.58 -19.57
N GLU A 78 -9.09 -22.32 -19.99
CA GLU A 78 -9.39 -21.45 -21.12
C GLU A 78 -9.07 -19.97 -20.84
N GLY A 79 -8.98 -19.19 -21.89
CA GLY A 79 -8.70 -17.75 -21.85
C GLY A 79 -7.22 -17.44 -21.87
N SER A 80 -6.82 -16.39 -21.18
CA SER A 80 -5.40 -15.98 -21.13
C SER A 80 -4.52 -17.07 -20.52
N SER A 81 -3.38 -17.37 -21.15
CA SER A 81 -2.52 -18.50 -20.77
C SER A 81 -1.05 -18.13 -20.96
N MET A 82 -0.17 -18.70 -20.13
CA MET A 82 1.25 -18.78 -20.42
C MET A 82 1.63 -20.05 -21.20
N TYR A 83 0.62 -20.82 -21.65
CA TYR A 83 0.76 -22.04 -22.43
C TYR A 83 1.51 -23.16 -21.71
N LEU A 84 1.11 -23.45 -20.47
CA LEU A 84 1.64 -24.57 -19.70
C LEU A 84 1.29 -25.92 -20.34
N ARG A 85 2.13 -26.92 -20.08
CA ARG A 85 1.90 -28.31 -20.52
C ARG A 85 1.84 -29.23 -19.30
N ALA A 86 0.94 -30.19 -19.30
CA ALA A 86 0.87 -31.18 -18.23
C ALA A 86 2.19 -31.96 -18.10
N GLY A 87 2.70 -32.11 -16.89
CA GLY A 87 4.00 -32.72 -16.58
C GLY A 87 5.17 -31.72 -16.61
N GLU A 88 4.97 -30.50 -17.08
CA GLU A 88 5.99 -29.47 -17.03
C GLU A 88 6.29 -29.07 -15.57
N VAL A 89 7.55 -28.73 -15.29
CA VAL A 89 7.99 -28.32 -13.95
C VAL A 89 8.58 -26.92 -14.01
N LEU A 90 7.99 -25.99 -13.27
CA LEU A 90 8.44 -24.60 -13.17
C LEU A 90 8.64 -24.22 -11.69
N THR A 91 9.37 -23.14 -11.44
CA THR A 91 9.42 -22.54 -10.11
C THR A 91 8.14 -21.73 -9.84
N LEU A 92 7.82 -21.49 -8.57
CA LEU A 92 6.72 -20.58 -8.20
C LEU A 92 6.96 -19.18 -8.76
N GLU A 93 8.21 -18.69 -8.78
CA GLU A 93 8.55 -17.41 -9.39
C GLU A 93 8.25 -17.36 -10.89
N GLU A 94 8.59 -18.40 -11.63
CA GLU A 94 8.27 -18.51 -13.07
C GLU A 94 6.76 -18.50 -13.32
N LEU A 95 5.99 -19.17 -12.45
CA LEU A 95 4.52 -19.13 -12.51
C LEU A 95 3.96 -17.74 -12.18
N LEU A 96 4.55 -16.99 -11.24
CA LEU A 96 4.16 -15.61 -10.95
C LEU A 96 4.41 -14.66 -12.13
N TYR A 97 5.50 -14.85 -12.88
CA TYR A 97 5.68 -14.15 -14.16
C TYR A 97 4.58 -14.49 -15.16
N GLY A 98 4.23 -15.77 -15.29
CA GLY A 98 3.13 -16.23 -16.15
C GLY A 98 1.76 -15.72 -15.70
N LEU A 99 1.55 -15.54 -14.41
CA LEU A 99 0.33 -15.00 -13.82
C LEU A 99 0.14 -13.50 -14.13
N LEU A 100 1.19 -12.71 -13.90
CA LEU A 100 1.08 -11.25 -13.94
C LEU A 100 1.28 -10.65 -15.34
N LEU A 101 2.22 -11.17 -16.15
CA LEU A 101 2.54 -10.59 -17.45
C LEU A 101 1.49 -10.94 -18.51
N PRO A 102 1.40 -12.21 -18.99
CA PRO A 102 0.39 -12.61 -20.00
C PRO A 102 -0.96 -12.94 -19.35
N SER A 103 -1.11 -12.77 -18.03
CA SER A 103 -2.37 -13.02 -17.32
C SER A 103 -2.81 -14.49 -17.32
N GLY A 104 -1.88 -15.46 -17.24
CA GLY A 104 -2.16 -16.89 -17.35
C GLY A 104 -3.18 -17.41 -16.34
N ASN A 105 -4.31 -17.96 -16.83
CA ASN A 105 -5.30 -18.65 -16.00
C ASN A 105 -4.75 -20.01 -15.54
N ASP A 106 -4.00 -20.68 -16.41
CA ASP A 106 -3.26 -21.89 -16.14
C ASP A 106 -2.24 -21.70 -15.00
N ALA A 107 -1.49 -20.61 -15.02
CA ALA A 107 -0.59 -20.25 -13.92
C ALA A 107 -1.34 -20.01 -12.59
N ALA A 108 -2.51 -19.33 -12.64
CA ALA A 108 -3.33 -19.08 -11.46
C ALA A 108 -3.77 -20.37 -10.75
N GLU A 109 -4.28 -21.34 -11.54
CA GLU A 109 -4.72 -22.64 -11.03
C GLU A 109 -3.55 -23.45 -10.46
N CYS A 110 -2.41 -23.44 -11.18
CA CYS A 110 -1.21 -24.14 -10.77
C CYS A 110 -0.67 -23.60 -9.44
N ILE A 111 -0.62 -22.27 -9.28
CA ILE A 111 -0.23 -21.57 -8.05
C ILE A 111 -1.17 -21.93 -6.91
N ALA A 112 -2.49 -21.86 -7.14
CA ALA A 112 -3.49 -22.13 -6.12
C ALA A 112 -3.41 -23.56 -5.60
N ASP A 113 -3.26 -24.54 -6.49
CA ASP A 113 -3.11 -25.95 -6.10
C ASP A 113 -1.82 -26.19 -5.33
N HIS A 114 -0.69 -25.58 -5.77
CA HIS A 114 0.59 -25.72 -5.09
C HIS A 114 0.57 -25.09 -3.69
N CYS A 115 0.17 -23.83 -3.58
CA CYS A 115 0.28 -23.05 -2.34
C CYS A 115 -0.73 -23.47 -1.25
N SER A 116 -1.82 -24.17 -1.60
CA SER A 116 -2.87 -24.55 -0.65
C SER A 116 -3.34 -25.99 -0.77
N GLY A 117 -2.79 -26.77 -1.71
CA GLY A 117 -3.21 -28.14 -2.00
C GLY A 117 -4.65 -28.20 -2.52
N GLY A 118 -5.08 -27.18 -3.26
CA GLY A 118 -6.38 -27.10 -3.94
C GLY A 118 -6.91 -25.69 -4.05
N VAL A 119 -7.64 -25.44 -5.12
CA VAL A 119 -8.21 -24.11 -5.47
C VAL A 119 -9.16 -23.60 -4.41
N GLU A 120 -10.04 -24.44 -3.87
CA GLU A 120 -11.01 -24.05 -2.84
C GLU A 120 -10.34 -23.50 -1.58
N ARG A 121 -9.28 -24.17 -1.10
CA ARG A 121 -8.50 -23.70 0.06
C ARG A 121 -7.73 -22.43 -0.23
N PHE A 122 -7.25 -22.27 -1.45
CA PHE A 122 -6.58 -21.05 -1.87
C PHE A 122 -7.55 -19.87 -1.93
N VAL A 123 -8.75 -20.05 -2.48
CA VAL A 123 -9.83 -19.05 -2.50
C VAL A 123 -10.25 -18.64 -1.08
N ALA A 124 -10.32 -19.59 -0.15
CA ALA A 124 -10.58 -19.26 1.26
C ALA A 124 -9.49 -18.30 1.80
N ARG A 125 -8.20 -18.56 1.53
CA ARG A 125 -7.10 -17.67 1.93
C ARG A 125 -7.16 -16.30 1.23
N MET A 126 -7.59 -16.23 -0.05
CA MET A 126 -7.82 -14.96 -0.74
C MET A 126 -8.87 -14.13 0.01
N ASN A 127 -9.97 -14.73 0.44
CA ASN A 127 -11.03 -14.04 1.18
C ASN A 127 -10.60 -13.67 2.61
N GLU A 128 -9.84 -14.53 3.30
CA GLU A 128 -9.22 -14.19 4.59
C GLU A 128 -8.28 -12.98 4.47
N LYS A 129 -7.46 -12.94 3.42
CA LYS A 129 -6.57 -11.79 3.14
C LYS A 129 -7.38 -10.53 2.81
N ALA A 130 -8.46 -10.64 2.02
CA ALA A 130 -9.35 -9.53 1.73
C ALA A 130 -9.94 -8.93 3.02
N ALA A 131 -10.44 -9.78 3.91
CA ALA A 131 -10.94 -9.35 5.22
C ALA A 131 -9.87 -8.65 6.06
N ALA A 132 -8.64 -9.21 6.10
CA ALA A 132 -7.51 -8.63 6.82
C ALA A 132 -7.08 -7.25 6.26
N LEU A 133 -7.30 -7.00 4.99
CA LEU A 133 -7.04 -5.72 4.32
C LEU A 133 -8.23 -4.74 4.39
N GLY A 134 -9.33 -5.11 5.04
CA GLY A 134 -10.54 -4.29 5.14
C GLY A 134 -11.26 -4.12 3.81
N MET A 135 -11.18 -5.13 2.92
CA MET A 135 -11.87 -5.16 1.62
C MET A 135 -13.30 -5.66 1.81
N THR A 136 -14.17 -4.78 2.31
CA THR A 136 -15.54 -5.14 2.75
C THR A 136 -16.52 -5.35 1.60
N HIS A 137 -16.19 -4.89 0.39
CA HIS A 137 -16.99 -5.05 -0.83
C HIS A 137 -16.32 -6.03 -1.80
N THR A 138 -15.69 -7.08 -1.29
CA THR A 138 -14.93 -8.03 -2.11
C THR A 138 -15.24 -9.47 -1.75
N SER A 139 -15.43 -10.29 -2.77
CA SER A 139 -15.55 -11.74 -2.66
C SER A 139 -14.82 -12.40 -3.83
N PHE A 140 -13.90 -13.31 -3.52
CA PHE A 140 -13.20 -14.12 -4.51
C PHE A 140 -13.81 -15.51 -4.58
N ALA A 141 -14.08 -16.02 -5.79
CA ALA A 141 -14.60 -17.36 -6.05
C ALA A 141 -13.63 -18.24 -6.85
N ASN A 142 -12.59 -17.65 -7.46
CA ASN A 142 -11.53 -18.36 -8.17
C ASN A 142 -10.24 -17.52 -8.19
N PRO A 143 -9.06 -18.13 -8.50
CA PRO A 143 -7.78 -17.43 -8.50
C PRO A 143 -7.48 -16.68 -9.80
N SER A 144 -8.27 -16.85 -10.85
CA SER A 144 -7.99 -16.32 -12.20
C SER A 144 -8.77 -15.07 -12.57
N GLY A 145 -9.95 -14.86 -11.95
CA GLY A 145 -10.87 -13.78 -12.27
C GLY A 145 -11.82 -14.09 -13.44
N LEU A 146 -12.00 -15.37 -13.76
CA LEU A 146 -13.05 -15.79 -14.67
C LEU A 146 -14.43 -15.55 -14.04
N ASP A 147 -15.40 -15.18 -14.88
CA ASP A 147 -16.75 -14.87 -14.43
C ASP A 147 -17.38 -16.05 -13.68
N THR A 148 -17.74 -15.80 -12.43
CA THR A 148 -18.32 -16.78 -11.52
C THR A 148 -19.24 -16.05 -10.55
N GLN A 149 -20.39 -16.65 -10.23
CA GLN A 149 -21.30 -16.09 -9.23
C GLN A 149 -20.58 -15.87 -7.90
N GLY A 150 -20.74 -14.68 -7.31
CA GLY A 150 -20.09 -14.33 -6.05
C GLY A 150 -18.63 -13.89 -6.21
N HIS A 151 -18.15 -13.61 -7.43
CA HIS A 151 -16.82 -13.08 -7.70
C HIS A 151 -16.89 -11.61 -8.09
N TYR A 152 -16.58 -10.72 -7.15
CA TYR A 152 -16.66 -9.27 -7.33
C TYR A 152 -15.69 -8.52 -6.41
N SER A 153 -15.49 -7.25 -6.70
CA SER A 153 -14.82 -6.28 -5.83
C SER A 153 -15.30 -4.87 -6.18
N CYS A 154 -14.73 -3.86 -5.54
CA CYS A 154 -14.96 -2.46 -5.87
C CYS A 154 -13.63 -1.73 -6.12
N ALA A 155 -13.70 -0.51 -6.67
CA ALA A 155 -12.50 0.26 -7.00
C ALA A 155 -11.65 0.59 -5.76
N LEU A 156 -12.28 0.91 -4.62
CA LEU A 156 -11.60 1.21 -3.36
C LEU A 156 -10.84 0.00 -2.80
N ASP A 157 -11.49 -1.17 -2.76
CA ASP A 157 -10.86 -2.39 -2.26
C ASP A 157 -9.71 -2.83 -3.14
N MET A 158 -9.87 -2.73 -4.47
CA MET A 158 -8.79 -3.02 -5.41
C MET A 158 -7.61 -2.05 -5.29
N ALA A 159 -7.86 -0.78 -4.96
CA ALA A 159 -6.80 0.18 -4.68
C ALA A 159 -6.06 -0.13 -3.37
N ARG A 160 -6.77 -0.54 -2.30
CA ARG A 160 -6.18 -1.02 -1.04
C ARG A 160 -5.30 -2.24 -1.27
N LEU A 161 -5.81 -3.22 -2.00
CA LEU A 161 -5.07 -4.43 -2.37
C LEU A 161 -3.81 -4.08 -3.16
N ALA A 162 -3.90 -3.21 -4.16
CA ALA A 162 -2.77 -2.77 -4.98
C ALA A 162 -1.71 -2.04 -4.15
N ALA A 163 -2.13 -1.12 -3.27
CA ALA A 163 -1.22 -0.39 -2.38
C ALA A 163 -0.47 -1.33 -1.43
N TYR A 164 -1.15 -2.36 -0.91
CA TYR A 164 -0.53 -3.38 -0.06
C TYR A 164 0.44 -4.27 -0.86
N ALA A 165 0.01 -4.80 -2.00
CA ALA A 165 0.82 -5.68 -2.85
C ALA A 165 2.11 -5.01 -3.33
N MET A 166 2.07 -3.70 -3.64
CA MET A 166 3.24 -2.93 -4.07
C MET A 166 4.27 -2.66 -2.96
N ARG A 167 4.00 -3.02 -1.70
CA ARG A 167 4.98 -3.02 -0.61
C ARG A 167 5.84 -4.27 -0.62
N GLU A 168 5.38 -5.35 -1.24
CA GLU A 168 6.13 -6.59 -1.40
C GLU A 168 7.12 -6.44 -2.56
N PRO A 169 8.45 -6.49 -2.33
CA PRO A 169 9.45 -6.17 -3.36
C PRO A 169 9.41 -7.11 -4.57
N THR A 170 9.10 -8.39 -4.36
CA THR A 170 9.03 -9.38 -5.45
C THR A 170 7.81 -9.13 -6.33
N PHE A 171 6.65 -8.82 -5.71
CA PHE A 171 5.46 -8.43 -6.44
C PHE A 171 5.72 -7.20 -7.31
N ALA A 172 6.25 -6.13 -6.72
CA ALA A 172 6.53 -4.88 -7.41
C ALA A 172 7.51 -5.09 -8.59
N ARG A 173 8.56 -5.88 -8.40
CA ARG A 173 9.52 -6.23 -9.44
C ARG A 173 8.87 -6.98 -10.61
N ILE A 174 8.06 -8.01 -10.34
CA ILE A 174 7.39 -8.79 -11.39
C ILE A 174 6.35 -7.92 -12.10
N ALA A 175 5.53 -7.17 -11.38
CA ALA A 175 4.50 -6.30 -11.94
C ALA A 175 5.06 -5.21 -12.87
N ALA A 176 6.26 -4.69 -12.57
CA ALA A 176 6.96 -3.68 -13.36
C ALA A 176 7.70 -4.27 -14.58
N THR A 177 7.83 -5.59 -14.66
CA THR A 177 8.56 -6.26 -15.75
C THR A 177 7.76 -6.19 -17.05
N ARG A 178 8.36 -5.65 -18.12
CA ARG A 178 7.74 -5.55 -19.45
C ARG A 178 7.74 -6.89 -20.20
N THR A 179 8.87 -7.59 -20.13
CA THR A 179 9.06 -8.90 -20.77
C THR A 179 9.93 -9.79 -19.91
N ALA A 180 9.66 -11.08 -19.89
CA ALA A 180 10.48 -12.07 -19.19
C ALA A 180 10.57 -13.36 -20.01
N ALA A 181 11.77 -13.98 -20.02
CA ALA A 181 11.96 -15.32 -20.55
C ALA A 181 11.67 -16.35 -19.44
N VAL A 182 10.77 -17.30 -19.72
CA VAL A 182 10.45 -18.42 -18.83
C VAL A 182 10.50 -19.71 -19.63
N GLY A 183 11.52 -20.52 -19.41
CA GLY A 183 11.84 -21.63 -20.27
C GLY A 183 12.01 -21.19 -21.73
N GLU A 184 11.27 -21.78 -22.64
CA GLU A 184 11.28 -21.42 -24.08
C GLU A 184 10.31 -20.27 -24.43
N ARG A 185 9.59 -19.71 -23.44
CA ARG A 185 8.57 -18.67 -23.63
C ARG A 185 9.14 -17.28 -23.42
N MET A 186 8.75 -16.35 -24.28
CA MET A 186 8.90 -14.93 -24.03
C MET A 186 7.55 -14.36 -23.59
N LEU A 187 7.44 -14.01 -22.31
CA LEU A 187 6.21 -13.48 -21.71
C LEU A 187 6.20 -11.96 -21.82
N GLY A 188 5.12 -11.39 -22.37
CA GLY A 188 4.91 -9.94 -22.46
C GLY A 188 3.88 -9.47 -21.45
N ASN A 189 4.14 -8.33 -20.81
CA ASN A 189 3.17 -7.71 -19.91
C ASN A 189 2.09 -7.00 -20.71
N HIS A 190 0.84 -7.28 -20.40
CA HIS A 190 -0.31 -6.66 -21.05
C HIS A 190 -0.51 -5.19 -20.68
N ASN A 191 0.12 -4.70 -19.60
CA ASN A 191 0.04 -3.31 -19.19
C ASN A 191 0.91 -2.40 -20.09
N LYS A 192 0.26 -1.77 -21.07
CA LYS A 192 0.94 -0.89 -22.04
C LYS A 192 1.50 0.38 -21.40
N LEU A 193 0.95 0.84 -20.25
CA LEU A 193 1.40 2.04 -19.57
C LEU A 193 2.82 1.91 -19.02
N LEU A 194 3.31 0.69 -18.78
CA LEU A 194 4.72 0.47 -18.42
C LEU A 194 5.72 1.01 -19.46
N ALA A 195 5.30 1.16 -20.72
CA ALA A 195 6.15 1.69 -21.79
C ALA A 195 5.86 3.16 -22.12
N SER A 196 4.63 3.63 -21.87
CA SER A 196 4.13 4.91 -22.39
C SER A 196 3.87 5.96 -21.31
N LEU A 197 3.83 5.59 -20.04
CA LEU A 197 3.54 6.52 -18.95
C LEU A 197 4.73 6.60 -17.98
N GLU A 198 5.27 7.79 -17.81
CA GLU A 198 6.39 8.05 -16.90
C GLU A 198 6.02 7.71 -15.45
N GLY A 199 6.92 7.01 -14.78
CA GLY A 199 6.73 6.57 -13.39
C GLY A 199 5.81 5.35 -13.22
N CYS A 200 5.24 4.79 -14.29
CA CYS A 200 4.39 3.60 -14.18
C CYS A 200 5.20 2.36 -13.79
N THR A 201 4.79 1.70 -12.70
CA THR A 201 5.46 0.54 -12.09
C THR A 201 4.60 -0.72 -12.02
N GLY A 202 3.46 -0.75 -12.65
CA GLY A 202 2.54 -1.91 -12.66
C GLY A 202 1.09 -1.46 -12.87
N LEU A 203 0.07 -2.28 -12.64
CA LEU A 203 0.04 -3.64 -12.10
C LEU A 203 -0.62 -4.63 -13.07
N LYS A 204 -1.97 -4.58 -13.20
CA LYS A 204 -2.73 -5.65 -13.84
C LYS A 204 -3.91 -5.15 -14.68
N THR A 205 -4.05 -5.75 -15.85
CA THR A 205 -5.20 -5.59 -16.75
C THR A 205 -6.20 -6.72 -16.55
N GLY A 206 -7.46 -6.48 -16.84
CA GLY A 206 -8.48 -7.50 -16.88
C GLY A 206 -9.51 -7.24 -17.99
N TYR A 207 -10.09 -8.32 -18.49
CA TYR A 207 -11.23 -8.30 -19.40
C TYR A 207 -12.00 -9.60 -19.32
N THR A 208 -13.30 -9.51 -19.19
CA THR A 208 -14.28 -10.53 -19.54
C THR A 208 -15.48 -9.83 -20.19
N ASP A 209 -16.36 -10.56 -20.82
CA ASP A 209 -17.55 -9.97 -21.45
C ASP A 209 -18.47 -9.32 -20.39
N ASN A 210 -18.51 -9.88 -19.17
CA ASN A 210 -19.29 -9.35 -18.06
C ASN A 210 -18.63 -8.13 -17.39
N ALA A 211 -17.31 -8.17 -17.18
CA ALA A 211 -16.60 -7.10 -16.48
C ALA A 211 -16.30 -5.88 -17.37
N GLY A 212 -16.32 -6.06 -18.69
CA GLY A 212 -15.68 -5.09 -19.58
C GLY A 212 -14.18 -5.01 -19.34
N ARG A 213 -13.55 -3.91 -19.73
CA ARG A 213 -12.12 -3.67 -19.44
C ARG A 213 -11.96 -3.16 -18.02
N THR A 214 -11.01 -3.76 -17.30
CA THR A 214 -10.63 -3.37 -15.94
C THR A 214 -9.12 -3.14 -15.90
N LEU A 215 -8.68 -2.13 -15.17
CA LEU A 215 -7.28 -1.80 -15.05
C LEU A 215 -6.94 -1.35 -13.63
N VAL A 216 -5.85 -1.89 -13.10
CA VAL A 216 -5.23 -1.43 -11.86
C VAL A 216 -3.79 -1.07 -12.19
N THR A 217 -3.38 0.16 -11.88
CA THR A 217 -2.01 0.61 -12.12
C THR A 217 -1.43 1.33 -10.91
N CYS A 218 -0.10 1.48 -10.94
CA CYS A 218 0.67 2.22 -9.96
C CYS A 218 1.66 3.12 -10.69
N CYS A 219 1.73 4.38 -10.29
CA CYS A 219 2.77 5.30 -10.74
C CYS A 219 3.44 5.97 -9.55
N GLU A 220 4.75 6.22 -9.68
CA GLU A 220 5.54 6.91 -8.67
C GLU A 220 6.32 8.06 -9.31
N ARG A 221 6.17 9.27 -8.76
CA ARG A 221 6.92 10.48 -9.14
C ARG A 221 7.25 11.26 -7.87
N ASP A 222 8.48 11.74 -7.73
CA ASP A 222 8.96 12.56 -6.61
C ASP A 222 8.64 11.98 -5.22
N GLY A 223 8.68 10.65 -5.11
CA GLY A 223 8.39 9.90 -3.88
C GLY A 223 6.90 9.82 -3.51
N MET A 224 5.98 10.34 -4.33
CA MET A 224 4.54 10.13 -4.22
C MET A 224 4.14 8.94 -5.10
N ARG A 225 3.50 7.95 -4.50
CA ARG A 225 3.03 6.75 -5.18
C ARG A 225 1.52 6.76 -5.24
N LEU A 226 0.97 6.76 -6.44
CA LEU A 226 -0.46 6.76 -6.68
C LEU A 226 -0.93 5.44 -7.27
N ILE A 227 -2.12 5.00 -6.87
CA ILE A 227 -2.83 3.84 -7.42
C ILE A 227 -4.05 4.37 -8.16
N ALA A 228 -4.24 3.95 -9.40
CA ALA A 228 -5.46 4.15 -10.16
C ALA A 228 -6.14 2.80 -10.43
N VAL A 229 -7.45 2.78 -10.29
CA VAL A 229 -8.31 1.63 -10.65
C VAL A 229 -9.46 2.14 -11.50
N THR A 230 -9.70 1.50 -12.64
CA THR A 230 -10.92 1.68 -13.43
C THR A 230 -11.60 0.32 -13.64
N LEU A 231 -12.92 0.30 -13.47
CA LEU A 231 -13.77 -0.87 -13.69
C LEU A 231 -14.79 -0.55 -14.78
N ASN A 232 -14.96 -1.47 -15.73
CA ASN A 232 -15.81 -1.33 -16.91
C ASN A 232 -15.51 -0.02 -17.66
N ASP A 233 -14.29 0.12 -18.16
CA ASP A 233 -13.79 1.32 -18.81
C ASP A 233 -13.23 1.04 -20.19
N ARG A 234 -13.87 1.58 -21.22
CA ARG A 234 -13.44 1.38 -22.63
C ARG A 234 -12.18 2.19 -22.97
N SER A 235 -11.88 3.24 -22.22
CA SER A 235 -10.77 4.18 -22.45
C SER A 235 -9.66 4.07 -21.39
N ASP A 236 -9.58 2.95 -20.66
CA ASP A 236 -8.75 2.71 -19.49
C ASP A 236 -7.32 3.29 -19.56
N TRP A 237 -6.63 3.17 -20.71
CA TRP A 237 -5.27 3.72 -20.87
C TRP A 237 -5.22 5.23 -20.81
N ALA A 238 -6.15 5.91 -21.50
CA ALA A 238 -6.21 7.35 -21.53
C ALA A 238 -6.70 7.91 -20.19
N ASP A 239 -7.69 7.26 -19.58
CA ASP A 239 -8.28 7.66 -18.32
C ASP A 239 -7.27 7.53 -17.18
N HIS A 240 -6.48 6.43 -17.13
CA HIS A 240 -5.40 6.29 -16.16
C HIS A 240 -4.31 7.36 -16.34
N ALA A 241 -3.90 7.66 -17.57
CA ALA A 241 -2.94 8.73 -17.83
C ALA A 241 -3.46 10.09 -17.32
N ALA A 242 -4.72 10.43 -17.62
CA ALA A 242 -5.34 11.67 -17.16
C ALA A 242 -5.48 11.74 -15.63
N LEU A 243 -5.83 10.62 -14.97
CA LEU A 243 -5.89 10.52 -13.51
C LEU A 243 -4.52 10.79 -12.86
N TYR A 244 -3.44 10.21 -13.40
CA TYR A 244 -2.10 10.46 -12.88
C TYR A 244 -1.62 11.89 -13.09
N GLU A 245 -1.83 12.45 -14.29
CA GLU A 245 -1.48 13.85 -14.53
C GLU A 245 -2.24 14.81 -13.59
N TYR A 246 -3.52 14.55 -13.35
CA TYR A 246 -4.30 15.28 -12.34
C TYR A 246 -3.70 15.10 -10.93
N GLY A 247 -3.46 13.85 -10.50
CA GLY A 247 -2.99 13.56 -9.15
C GLY A 247 -1.65 14.21 -8.83
N PHE A 248 -0.67 14.09 -9.73
CA PHE A 248 0.66 14.68 -9.55
C PHE A 248 0.69 16.20 -9.73
N ALA A 249 -0.25 16.79 -10.48
CA ALA A 249 -0.34 18.25 -10.63
C ALA A 249 -1.12 18.94 -9.51
N ALA A 250 -2.20 18.31 -9.02
CA ALA A 250 -3.09 18.92 -8.02
C ALA A 250 -2.62 18.69 -6.58
N PHE A 251 -1.84 17.64 -6.33
CA PHE A 251 -1.41 17.25 -4.98
C PHE A 251 0.09 17.27 -4.85
N ALA A 252 0.58 17.77 -3.70
CA ALA A 252 1.98 17.73 -3.33
C ALA A 252 2.16 16.83 -2.09
N ARG A 253 3.19 15.97 -2.11
CA ARG A 253 3.55 15.15 -0.96
C ARG A 253 4.20 16.00 0.13
N LYS A 254 3.45 16.32 1.20
CA LYS A 254 3.93 17.12 2.32
C LYS A 254 4.34 16.22 3.48
N ARG A 255 5.53 16.47 4.05
CA ARG A 255 5.97 15.81 5.26
C ARG A 255 5.37 16.54 6.47
N ALA A 256 4.46 15.88 7.21
CA ALA A 256 3.91 16.39 8.45
C ALA A 256 4.84 16.15 9.64
N VAL A 257 5.51 14.99 9.67
CA VAL A 257 6.37 14.56 10.78
C VAL A 257 7.65 13.96 10.19
N ALA A 258 8.81 14.27 10.77
CA ALA A 258 10.09 13.67 10.41
C ALA A 258 10.60 12.78 11.54
N ARG A 259 11.01 11.55 11.23
CA ARG A 259 11.62 10.64 12.21
C ARG A 259 12.82 11.30 12.88
N GLY A 260 12.86 11.24 14.22
CA GLY A 260 13.93 11.82 15.02
C GLY A 260 13.84 13.34 15.22
N GLU A 261 12.85 14.02 14.63
CA GLU A 261 12.57 15.42 14.91
C GLU A 261 12.04 15.56 16.32
N GLU A 262 12.66 16.46 17.11
CA GLU A 262 12.28 16.74 18.49
C GLU A 262 11.06 17.66 18.53
N TYR A 263 10.05 17.26 19.29
CA TYR A 263 8.78 17.99 19.37
C TYR A 263 8.55 18.68 20.71
N THR A 264 9.00 18.07 21.82
CA THR A 264 8.74 18.61 23.16
C THR A 264 9.68 18.00 24.19
N LEU A 265 9.75 18.64 25.38
CA LEU A 265 10.38 18.10 26.57
C LEU A 265 9.27 17.59 27.50
N ALA A 266 9.46 16.40 28.06
CA ALA A 266 8.58 15.84 29.08
C ALA A 266 9.27 15.79 30.45
N PRO A 267 8.62 16.19 31.57
CA PRO A 267 9.16 16.05 32.89
C PRO A 267 9.31 14.57 33.28
N VAL A 268 10.37 14.24 34.03
CA VAL A 268 10.70 12.88 34.47
C VAL A 268 10.82 12.81 35.97
N ARG A 269 9.98 11.99 36.58
CA ARG A 269 10.05 11.71 38.04
C ARG A 269 11.02 10.56 38.32
N GLY A 270 11.84 10.74 39.35
CA GLY A 270 12.76 9.71 39.85
C GLY A 270 13.92 9.42 38.90
N GLY A 271 14.21 10.31 37.96
CA GLY A 271 15.30 10.17 37.00
C GLY A 271 16.55 10.94 37.41
N THR A 272 17.69 10.60 36.77
CA THR A 272 18.95 11.37 36.88
C THR A 272 18.84 12.72 36.17
N GLN A 273 17.86 12.90 35.31
CA GLN A 273 17.49 14.13 34.62
C GLN A 273 16.06 14.50 34.99
N ALA A 274 15.75 15.80 35.06
CA ALA A 274 14.41 16.30 35.37
C ALA A 274 13.44 16.25 34.18
N SER A 275 13.96 16.14 32.96
CA SER A 275 13.19 16.07 31.73
C SER A 275 13.93 15.26 30.68
N VAL A 276 13.19 14.79 29.65
CA VAL A 276 13.73 14.10 28.51
C VAL A 276 13.15 14.70 27.22
N SER A 277 13.97 14.82 26.16
CA SER A 277 13.51 15.22 24.85
C SER A 277 12.74 14.07 24.21
N LEU A 278 11.58 14.40 23.61
CA LEU A 278 10.72 13.47 22.90
C LEU A 278 10.76 13.77 21.40
N ALA A 279 11.00 12.72 20.61
CA ALA A 279 11.12 12.81 19.16
C ALA A 279 10.11 11.90 18.46
N ALA A 280 9.83 12.17 17.17
CA ALA A 280 9.00 11.31 16.37
C ALA A 280 9.69 9.97 16.08
N GLY A 281 8.99 8.85 16.29
CA GLY A 281 9.49 7.49 16.05
C GLY A 281 9.59 7.14 14.57
N GLU A 282 8.76 7.76 13.73
CA GLU A 282 8.71 7.55 12.28
C GLU A 282 8.36 8.84 11.54
N SER A 283 8.56 8.85 10.20
CA SER A 283 8.11 9.95 9.36
C SER A 283 6.71 9.70 8.83
N PHE A 284 5.89 10.76 8.78
CA PHE A 284 4.57 10.70 8.15
C PHE A 284 4.46 11.75 7.04
N PHE A 285 3.96 11.30 5.87
CA PHE A 285 3.72 12.12 4.69
C PHE A 285 2.28 12.01 4.28
N TYR A 286 1.73 13.11 3.76
CA TYR A 286 0.36 13.14 3.28
C TYR A 286 0.27 14.00 2.02
N PRO A 287 -0.47 13.58 0.97
CA PRO A 287 -0.70 14.42 -0.19
C PRO A 287 -1.67 15.55 0.17
N VAL A 288 -1.35 16.78 -0.19
CA VAL A 288 -2.17 17.97 0.07
C VAL A 288 -2.33 18.78 -1.20
N THR A 289 -3.46 19.46 -1.34
CA THR A 289 -3.70 20.50 -2.36
C THR A 289 -3.20 21.86 -1.88
N ALA A 290 -3.17 22.84 -2.77
CA ALA A 290 -2.87 24.22 -2.40
C ALA A 290 -3.94 24.75 -1.42
N GLY A 291 -3.51 25.19 -0.24
CA GLY A 291 -4.39 25.72 0.82
C GLY A 291 -4.78 24.71 1.91
N GLU A 292 -4.54 23.42 1.74
CA GLU A 292 -4.67 22.45 2.82
C GLU A 292 -3.47 22.51 3.76
N GLU A 293 -3.73 22.51 5.09
CA GLU A 293 -2.69 22.54 6.11
C GLU A 293 -2.76 21.33 7.03
N LEU A 294 -1.59 20.72 7.27
CA LEU A 294 -1.46 19.63 8.24
C LEU A 294 -1.09 20.24 9.60
N LEU A 295 -1.86 19.87 10.62
CA LEU A 295 -1.61 20.23 12.00
C LEU A 295 -1.05 19.03 12.75
N VAL A 296 -0.05 19.26 13.60
CA VAL A 296 0.55 18.22 14.46
C VAL A 296 0.40 18.64 15.90
N SER A 297 -0.16 17.77 16.72
CA SER A 297 -0.28 17.97 18.17
C SER A 297 0.26 16.76 18.91
N ALA A 298 0.85 16.98 20.09
CA ALA A 298 1.38 15.92 20.94
C ALA A 298 0.36 15.51 22.00
N ARG A 299 0.20 14.21 22.20
CA ARG A 299 -0.58 13.61 23.27
C ARG A 299 0.35 12.73 24.11
N LEU A 300 0.62 13.12 25.37
CA LEU A 300 1.52 12.44 26.27
C LEU A 300 1.03 12.59 27.73
N PRO A 301 1.49 11.72 28.66
CA PRO A 301 1.26 11.88 30.09
C PRO A 301 1.85 13.19 30.61
N GLU A 302 1.29 13.76 31.69
CA GLU A 302 1.81 14.97 32.33
C GLU A 302 3.24 14.79 32.85
N GLU A 303 3.60 13.58 33.30
CA GLU A 303 4.92 13.23 33.83
C GLU A 303 5.30 11.80 33.45
N LEU A 304 6.53 11.58 33.05
CA LEU A 304 7.12 10.26 32.82
C LEU A 304 7.84 9.78 34.10
N THR A 305 8.05 8.48 34.23
CA THR A 305 8.75 7.87 35.35
C THR A 305 9.99 7.13 34.87
N ALA A 306 11.15 7.46 35.45
CA ALA A 306 12.42 6.77 35.17
C ALA A 306 12.43 5.33 35.79
N PRO A 307 13.19 4.38 35.22
CA PRO A 307 14.09 4.57 34.09
C PRO A 307 13.35 4.59 32.72
N LEU A 308 13.90 5.32 31.75
CA LEU A 308 13.44 5.40 30.39
C LEU A 308 14.56 4.97 29.47
N THR A 309 14.21 4.29 28.35
CA THR A 309 15.17 3.89 27.32
C THR A 309 15.01 4.74 26.06
N ALA A 310 16.11 4.96 25.34
CA ALA A 310 16.04 5.62 24.03
C ALA A 310 15.14 4.80 23.07
N GLY A 311 14.28 5.47 22.31
CA GLY A 311 13.31 4.85 21.44
C GLY A 311 12.06 4.29 22.14
N GLN A 312 11.94 4.38 23.46
CA GLN A 312 10.74 3.98 24.19
C GLN A 312 9.57 4.89 23.83
N ALA A 313 8.47 4.29 23.34
CA ALA A 313 7.24 5.03 23.08
C ALA A 313 6.59 5.47 24.39
N VAL A 314 6.28 6.78 24.50
CA VAL A 314 5.73 7.39 25.71
C VAL A 314 4.51 8.27 25.44
N GLY A 315 4.19 8.49 24.18
CA GLY A 315 3.06 9.28 23.71
C GLY A 315 2.84 9.13 22.22
N GLU A 316 2.02 10.02 21.66
CA GLU A 316 1.66 10.04 20.26
C GLU A 316 1.70 11.48 19.72
N LEU A 317 2.12 11.64 18.46
CA LEU A 317 1.85 12.81 17.64
C LEU A 317 0.60 12.51 16.82
N ILE A 318 -0.41 13.37 16.94
CA ILE A 318 -1.64 13.29 16.17
C ILE A 318 -1.50 14.27 15.00
N VAL A 319 -1.56 13.73 13.79
CA VAL A 319 -1.60 14.53 12.56
C VAL A 319 -3.07 14.68 12.15
N SER A 320 -3.51 15.91 11.92
CA SER A 320 -4.88 16.23 11.52
C SER A 320 -4.92 17.25 10.38
N MET A 321 -6.04 17.30 9.69
CA MET A 321 -6.38 18.28 8.65
C MET A 321 -7.86 18.56 8.73
N ASP A 322 -8.24 19.85 8.71
CA ASP A 322 -9.64 20.30 8.81
C ASP A 322 -10.42 19.72 10.02
N GLY A 323 -9.71 19.42 11.09
CA GLY A 323 -10.25 18.84 12.33
C GLY A 323 -10.40 17.33 12.31
N GLU A 324 -10.10 16.66 11.21
CA GLU A 324 -10.09 15.20 11.10
C GLU A 324 -8.70 14.63 11.42
N GLU A 325 -8.64 13.57 12.21
CA GLU A 325 -7.41 12.85 12.52
C GLU A 325 -7.02 11.95 11.32
N LEU A 326 -5.80 12.17 10.81
CA LEU A 326 -5.27 11.43 9.67
C LEU A 326 -4.34 10.29 10.08
N ALA A 327 -3.53 10.50 11.13
CA ALA A 327 -2.58 9.51 11.60
C ALA A 327 -2.15 9.77 13.05
N ARG A 328 -1.64 8.70 13.67
CA ARG A 328 -0.90 8.74 14.93
C ARG A 328 0.51 8.24 14.69
N VAL A 329 1.49 9.03 15.11
CA VAL A 329 2.90 8.70 15.05
C VAL A 329 3.43 8.57 16.47
N SER A 330 4.13 7.49 16.79
CA SER A 330 4.71 7.27 18.12
C SER A 330 5.65 8.40 18.49
N LEU A 331 5.48 8.97 19.70
CA LEU A 331 6.39 9.92 20.32
C LEU A 331 7.30 9.14 21.26
N VAL A 332 8.61 9.18 21.00
CA VAL A 332 9.59 8.32 21.67
C VAL A 332 10.63 9.14 22.43
N CYS A 333 11.22 8.58 23.49
CA CYS A 333 12.35 9.19 24.16
C CYS A 333 13.55 9.29 23.23
N ALA A 334 14.10 10.49 23.02
CA ALA A 334 15.28 10.70 22.19
C ALA A 334 16.54 10.11 22.83
N GLU A 335 16.61 10.11 24.15
CA GLU A 335 17.74 9.64 24.95
C GLU A 335 17.27 8.84 26.19
N PRO A 336 18.12 7.98 26.77
CA PRO A 336 17.77 7.23 27.97
C PRO A 336 17.86 8.13 29.23
N VAL A 337 16.98 7.87 30.20
CA VAL A 337 17.05 8.50 31.55
C VAL A 337 17.15 7.42 32.61
N ALA A 338 18.28 7.31 33.29
CA ALA A 338 18.46 6.35 34.37
C ALA A 338 17.65 6.77 35.63
N ALA A 339 17.25 5.77 36.42
CA ALA A 339 16.66 6.06 37.72
C ALA A 339 17.69 6.75 38.66
N ALA A 340 17.25 7.76 39.36
CA ALA A 340 18.08 8.41 40.37
C ALA A 340 18.32 7.43 41.54
N GLU A 341 19.55 7.38 42.04
CA GLU A 341 19.84 6.61 43.24
C GLU A 341 19.02 7.16 44.42
N LYS A 342 18.28 6.28 45.10
CA LYS A 342 17.65 6.68 46.37
C LYS A 342 18.75 7.09 47.35
N LYS A 343 18.85 8.38 47.64
CA LYS A 343 19.69 8.83 48.74
C LYS A 343 19.15 8.16 50.02
N GLN A 344 19.90 7.16 50.54
CA GLN A 344 19.60 6.63 51.86
C GLN A 344 19.53 7.81 52.85
N SER A 345 18.42 7.91 53.57
CA SER A 345 18.26 8.97 54.58
C SER A 345 19.36 8.80 55.62
N LEU A 346 19.81 9.91 56.22
CA LEU A 346 20.79 9.88 57.33
C LEU A 346 20.34 8.96 58.48
N PHE A 347 19.03 8.76 58.65
CA PHE A 347 18.42 7.84 59.60
C PHE A 347 18.66 6.36 59.23
N GLU A 348 18.54 5.94 57.99
CA GLU A 348 18.80 4.56 57.56
C GLU A 348 20.28 4.20 57.70
N ARG A 349 21.21 5.13 57.44
CA ARG A 349 22.67 4.95 57.66
C ARG A 349 23.06 4.81 59.13
N LEU A 350 22.25 5.31 60.08
CA LEU A 350 22.49 5.19 61.52
C LEU A 350 22.03 3.84 62.07
N PHE A 351 20.99 3.21 61.48
CA PHE A 351 20.49 1.92 61.94
C PHE A 351 21.25 0.72 61.35
N ASP A 352 21.89 0.83 60.18
CA ASP A 352 22.75 -0.22 59.58
C ASP A 352 24.13 -0.34 60.26
N ARG A 353 24.49 0.55 61.24
CA ARG A 353 25.76 0.49 61.98
C ARG A 353 25.64 -0.13 63.38
N THR A 354 24.46 -0.65 63.75
CA THR A 354 24.21 -1.28 65.07
C THR A 354 23.67 -2.70 64.96
N GLY A 355 24.11 -3.47 63.90
CA GLY A 355 23.88 -4.91 63.79
C GLY A 355 25.17 -5.70 63.74
#